data_7bddd23cb27aef05f6bad5bd5ddbe5bf
#
_entry.id   7bddd23cb27aef05f6bad5bd5ddbe5bf
#
_cell.length_a   1.000
_cell.length_b   1.000
_cell.length_c   1.000
_cell.angle_alpha   90.00
_cell.angle_beta   90.00
_cell.angle_gamma   90.00
#
_symmetry.space_group_name_H-M   'P 1'
#
loop_
_entity.id
_entity.type
_entity.pdbx_description
1 polymer ?
#
loop_
_entity_poly.entity_id
_entity_poly.type
_entity_poly.pdbx_seq_one_letter_code
_entity_poly.pdbx_strand_id
1 'polypeptide(L)'
;MPLAVTICREEIFDAFYRDDRSFTFFHGHSYSGNPLGCAAAIANLKIFKIEPVFERIAAIERVHCERLGDFRNHPAVADVRMLGTVAAIELRADDPGYLSRLRSGLYDFFIRQGILLRPLGNVVYMVPPYVITEEELHYIYDVIGKALMSGSRNR
;
A
#
# COMPACT_ATOMS: atom_id res chain seq x y z
N MET A 1 -5.43 14.68 -3.99
CA MET A 1 -5.13 15.80 -3.04
C MET A 1 -4.98 15.19 -1.66
N PRO A 2 -3.93 15.54 -0.92
CA PRO A 2 -3.77 15.05 0.45
C PRO A 2 -4.85 15.65 1.35
N LEU A 3 -5.53 14.81 2.12
CA LEU A 3 -6.50 15.18 3.12
C LEU A 3 -6.48 14.14 4.23
N ALA A 4 -6.55 14.60 5.47
CA ALA A 4 -6.75 13.75 6.64
C ALA A 4 -7.89 14.31 7.48
N VAL A 5 -8.61 13.43 8.17
CA VAL A 5 -9.70 13.80 9.07
C VAL A 5 -9.51 13.09 10.40
N THR A 6 -9.59 13.83 11.49
CA THR A 6 -9.65 13.27 12.83
C THR A 6 -11.08 13.42 13.35
N ILE A 7 -11.68 12.31 13.76
CA ILE A 7 -13.03 12.27 14.32
C ILE A 7 -12.90 11.85 15.79
N CYS A 8 -13.53 12.59 16.68
CA CYS A 8 -13.60 12.25 18.10
C CYS A 8 -15.04 12.30 18.61
N ARG A 9 -15.27 11.72 19.78
CA ARG A 9 -16.54 11.89 20.49
C ARG A 9 -16.65 13.29 21.10
N GLU A 10 -17.88 13.71 21.35
CA GLU A 10 -18.19 15.03 21.91
C GLU A 10 -17.48 15.27 23.25
N GLU A 11 -17.45 14.28 24.15
CA GLU A 11 -16.77 14.41 25.43
C GLU A 11 -15.26 14.73 25.29
N ILE A 12 -14.62 14.25 24.24
CA ILE A 12 -13.22 14.58 23.96
C ILE A 12 -13.10 16.00 23.43
N PHE A 13 -14.02 16.40 22.53
CA PHE A 13 -14.07 17.77 22.02
C PHE A 13 -14.29 18.78 23.14
N ASP A 14 -15.25 18.53 24.03
CA ASP A 14 -15.62 19.42 25.16
C ASP A 14 -14.47 19.59 26.16
N ALA A 15 -13.56 18.61 26.25
CA ALA A 15 -12.38 18.76 27.11
C ALA A 15 -11.47 19.93 26.66
N PHE A 16 -11.49 20.26 25.36
CA PHE A 16 -10.71 21.35 24.76
C PHE A 16 -11.55 22.63 24.52
N TYR A 17 -12.87 22.50 24.42
CA TYR A 17 -13.80 23.60 24.15
C TYR A 17 -14.19 24.31 25.43
N ARG A 18 -13.31 25.19 25.92
CA ARG A 18 -13.47 25.94 27.17
C ARG A 18 -13.01 27.40 27.01
N ASP A 19 -13.49 28.28 27.89
CA ASP A 19 -13.04 29.68 27.93
C ASP A 19 -11.58 29.82 28.38
N ASP A 20 -11.09 28.87 29.20
CA ASP A 20 -9.71 28.84 29.64
C ASP A 20 -8.81 28.34 28.50
N ARG A 21 -7.99 29.23 27.97
CA ARG A 21 -7.10 28.97 26.83
C ARG A 21 -5.99 27.95 27.13
N SER A 22 -5.72 27.60 28.38
CA SER A 22 -4.75 26.54 28.74
C SER A 22 -5.20 25.17 28.28
N PHE A 23 -6.49 24.96 28.00
CA PHE A 23 -7.05 23.72 27.46
C PHE A 23 -7.13 23.71 25.94
N THR A 24 -6.72 24.79 25.26
CA THR A 24 -6.82 24.85 23.78
C THR A 24 -5.86 23.90 23.11
N PHE A 25 -6.38 23.09 22.21
CA PHE A 25 -5.56 22.26 21.31
C PHE A 25 -5.10 23.11 20.12
N PHE A 26 -3.91 23.69 20.22
CA PHE A 26 -3.33 24.55 19.17
C PHE A 26 -2.76 23.67 18.04
N HIS A 27 -3.64 23.11 17.23
CA HIS A 27 -3.25 22.34 16.06
C HIS A 27 -4.06 22.76 14.83
N GLY A 28 -3.35 23.09 13.76
CA GLY A 28 -3.93 23.46 12.47
C GLY A 28 -2.85 23.92 11.52
N HIS A 29 -3.20 24.01 10.24
CA HIS A 29 -2.36 24.56 9.20
C HIS A 29 -3.21 25.23 8.11
N SER A 30 -2.53 25.93 7.17
CA SER A 30 -3.17 26.73 6.13
C SER A 30 -4.14 25.95 5.22
N TYR A 31 -3.98 24.61 5.14
CA TYR A 31 -4.84 23.75 4.32
C TYR A 31 -6.08 23.22 5.08
N SER A 32 -6.22 23.51 6.38
CA SER A 32 -7.38 23.07 7.15
C SER A 32 -8.67 23.62 6.53
N GLY A 33 -9.64 22.73 6.31
CA GLY A 33 -10.91 23.09 5.67
C GLY A 33 -10.82 23.47 4.20
N ASN A 34 -9.72 23.13 3.50
CA ASN A 34 -9.56 23.43 2.08
C ASN A 34 -10.74 22.88 1.26
N PRO A 35 -11.53 23.74 0.58
CA PRO A 35 -12.72 23.30 -0.14
C PRO A 35 -12.44 22.33 -1.27
N LEU A 36 -11.31 22.42 -1.96
CA LEU A 36 -10.94 21.47 -3.01
C LEU A 36 -10.66 20.07 -2.43
N GLY A 37 -9.96 20.00 -1.29
CA GLY A 37 -9.72 18.75 -0.57
C GLY A 37 -11.03 18.13 -0.07
N CYS A 38 -11.90 18.94 0.52
CA CYS A 38 -13.21 18.50 1.02
C CYS A 38 -14.10 17.99 -0.14
N ALA A 39 -14.14 18.69 -1.26
CA ALA A 39 -14.89 18.27 -2.45
C ALA A 39 -14.38 16.93 -3.00
N ALA A 40 -13.06 16.75 -3.07
CA ALA A 40 -12.46 15.49 -3.49
C ALA A 40 -12.80 14.33 -2.53
N ALA A 41 -12.77 14.58 -1.22
CA ALA A 41 -13.14 13.59 -0.20
C ALA A 41 -14.62 13.19 -0.31
N ILE A 42 -15.52 14.18 -0.51
CA ILE A 42 -16.96 13.90 -0.71
C ILE A 42 -17.17 13.06 -1.97
N ALA A 43 -16.49 13.38 -3.07
CA ALA A 43 -16.56 12.60 -4.30
C ALA A 43 -16.07 11.16 -4.08
N ASN A 44 -14.96 10.97 -3.38
CA ASN A 44 -14.45 9.66 -3.02
C ASN A 44 -15.45 8.84 -2.17
N LEU A 45 -16.04 9.45 -1.14
CA LEU A 45 -17.07 8.78 -0.32
C LEU A 45 -18.32 8.40 -1.12
N LYS A 46 -18.67 9.19 -2.15
CA LYS A 46 -19.77 8.84 -3.06
C LYS A 46 -19.46 7.58 -3.86
N ILE A 47 -18.22 7.41 -4.35
CA ILE A 47 -17.78 6.20 -5.06
C ILE A 47 -17.99 4.96 -4.18
N PHE A 48 -17.58 5.00 -2.91
CA PHE A 48 -17.81 3.90 -1.97
C PHE A 48 -19.30 3.57 -1.72
N LYS A 49 -20.23 4.52 -1.98
CA LYS A 49 -21.66 4.30 -1.84
C LYS A 49 -22.33 3.71 -3.09
N ILE A 50 -21.78 4.02 -4.27
CA ILE A 50 -22.42 3.69 -5.56
C ILE A 50 -21.72 2.56 -6.31
N GLU A 51 -20.45 2.27 -5.99
CA GLU A 51 -19.68 1.20 -6.62
C GLU A 51 -19.36 0.08 -5.62
N PRO A 52 -19.20 -1.16 -6.08
CA PRO A 52 -18.87 -2.31 -5.24
C PRO A 52 -17.38 -2.31 -4.84
N VAL A 53 -16.93 -1.23 -4.15
CA VAL A 53 -15.50 -1.06 -3.82
C VAL A 53 -15.04 -2.13 -2.83
N PHE A 54 -15.86 -2.46 -1.83
CA PHE A 54 -15.48 -3.46 -0.83
C PHE A 54 -15.40 -4.87 -1.42
N GLU A 55 -16.25 -5.18 -2.39
CA GLU A 55 -16.21 -6.44 -3.13
C GLU A 55 -14.94 -6.54 -3.98
N ARG A 56 -14.53 -5.44 -4.62
CA ARG A 56 -13.25 -5.36 -5.35
C ARG A 56 -12.06 -5.55 -4.42
N ILE A 57 -12.07 -4.92 -3.25
CA ILE A 57 -11.03 -5.11 -2.23
C ILE A 57 -10.95 -6.57 -1.81
N ALA A 58 -12.08 -7.21 -1.54
CA ALA A 58 -12.13 -8.62 -1.16
C ALA A 58 -11.64 -9.55 -2.30
N ALA A 59 -11.91 -9.21 -3.56
CA ALA A 59 -11.38 -9.95 -4.71
C ALA A 59 -9.85 -9.85 -4.81
N ILE A 60 -9.30 -8.65 -4.67
CA ILE A 60 -7.85 -8.41 -4.64
C ILE A 60 -7.21 -9.20 -3.49
N GLU A 61 -7.82 -9.17 -2.30
CA GLU A 61 -7.32 -9.90 -1.12
C GLU A 61 -7.28 -11.41 -1.35
N ARG A 62 -8.30 -11.99 -2.02
CA ARG A 62 -8.28 -13.41 -2.37
C ARG A 62 -7.10 -13.77 -3.27
N VAL A 63 -6.87 -12.99 -4.33
CA VAL A 63 -5.74 -13.22 -5.24
C VAL A 63 -4.40 -13.10 -4.50
N HIS A 64 -4.27 -12.11 -3.61
CA HIS A 64 -3.06 -11.99 -2.78
C HIS A 64 -2.86 -13.21 -1.88
N CYS A 65 -3.92 -13.68 -1.22
CA CYS A 65 -3.86 -14.86 -0.34
C CYS A 65 -3.42 -16.12 -1.10
N GLU A 66 -3.97 -16.34 -2.28
CA GLU A 66 -3.62 -17.46 -3.15
C GLU A 66 -2.16 -17.36 -3.61
N ARG A 67 -1.81 -16.26 -4.26
CA ARG A 67 -0.52 -16.11 -4.93
C ARG A 67 0.66 -15.96 -3.98
N LEU A 68 0.47 -15.38 -2.78
CA LEU A 68 1.55 -15.33 -1.78
C LEU A 68 1.92 -16.71 -1.25
N GLY A 69 1.00 -17.68 -1.32
CA GLY A 69 1.28 -19.07 -0.99
C GLY A 69 2.42 -19.67 -1.82
N ASP A 70 2.51 -19.30 -3.11
CA ASP A 70 3.54 -19.76 -4.04
C ASP A 70 4.96 -19.34 -3.63
N PHE A 71 5.07 -18.21 -2.92
CA PHE A 71 6.34 -17.61 -2.54
C PHE A 71 6.81 -17.97 -1.14
N ARG A 72 5.90 -18.40 -0.26
CA ARG A 72 6.18 -18.64 1.17
C ARG A 72 7.37 -19.54 1.43
N ASN A 73 7.54 -20.58 0.60
CA ASN A 73 8.61 -21.56 0.73
C ASN A 73 9.77 -21.35 -0.26
N HIS A 74 9.76 -20.23 -1.00
CA HIS A 74 10.82 -19.96 -1.97
C HIS A 74 12.13 -19.61 -1.25
N PRO A 75 13.29 -20.22 -1.60
CA PRO A 75 14.54 -20.04 -0.88
C PRO A 75 15.05 -18.59 -0.83
N ALA A 76 14.69 -17.76 -1.83
CA ALA A 76 15.05 -16.34 -1.86
C ALA A 76 14.09 -15.45 -1.06
N VAL A 77 13.02 -15.99 -0.47
CA VAL A 77 12.01 -15.23 0.28
C VAL A 77 12.22 -15.43 1.77
N ALA A 78 12.24 -14.33 2.52
CA ALA A 78 12.34 -14.32 3.96
C ALA A 78 10.97 -14.34 4.62
N ASP A 79 10.02 -13.54 4.09
CA ASP A 79 8.65 -13.44 4.62
C ASP A 79 7.67 -13.01 3.53
N VAL A 80 6.39 -13.37 3.70
CA VAL A 80 5.26 -12.90 2.91
C VAL A 80 4.13 -12.48 3.82
N ARG A 81 3.57 -11.29 3.56
CA ARG A 81 2.48 -10.72 4.38
C ARG A 81 1.52 -9.92 3.54
N MET A 82 0.28 -9.84 4.00
CA MET A 82 -0.77 -9.07 3.33
C MET A 82 -1.79 -8.52 4.33
N LEU A 83 -2.44 -7.44 3.91
CA LEU A 83 -3.61 -6.89 4.59
C LEU A 83 -4.47 -6.16 3.54
N GLY A 84 -5.69 -6.66 3.31
CA GLY A 84 -6.58 -6.14 2.28
C GLY A 84 -5.89 -6.11 0.90
N THR A 85 -5.78 -4.93 0.30
CA THR A 85 -5.15 -4.76 -1.02
C THR A 85 -3.63 -4.59 -0.98
N VAL A 86 -3.02 -4.60 0.20
CA VAL A 86 -1.57 -4.47 0.35
C VAL A 86 -0.94 -5.85 0.50
N ALA A 87 0.00 -6.18 -0.36
CA ALA A 87 0.80 -7.40 -0.28
C ALA A 87 2.29 -7.09 -0.31
N ALA A 88 3.09 -7.85 0.43
CA ALA A 88 4.53 -7.67 0.50
C ALA A 88 5.25 -9.02 0.52
N ILE A 89 6.35 -9.08 -0.22
CA ILE A 89 7.29 -10.20 -0.29
C ILE A 89 8.65 -9.66 0.12
N GLU A 90 9.15 -10.12 1.25
CA GLU A 90 10.47 -9.76 1.75
C GLU A 90 11.51 -10.76 1.25
N LEU A 91 12.53 -10.26 0.57
CA LEU A 91 13.58 -11.09 -0.01
C LEU A 91 14.73 -11.25 0.97
N ARG A 92 15.39 -12.42 0.95
CA ARG A 92 16.66 -12.62 1.66
C ARG A 92 17.75 -11.82 0.96
N ALA A 93 18.49 -11.05 1.74
CA ALA A 93 19.58 -10.21 1.28
C ALA A 93 20.70 -10.22 2.31
N ASP A 94 21.95 -10.05 1.85
CA ASP A 94 23.11 -9.88 2.76
C ASP A 94 23.07 -8.52 3.45
N ASP A 95 22.43 -7.52 2.81
CA ASP A 95 22.20 -6.17 3.31
C ASP A 95 20.69 -5.86 3.41
N PRO A 96 19.92 -6.52 4.31
CA PRO A 96 18.48 -6.34 4.40
C PRO A 96 18.12 -4.93 4.88
N GLY A 97 16.85 -4.52 4.58
CA GLY A 97 16.30 -3.25 5.01
C GLY A 97 16.26 -2.18 3.90
N TYR A 98 15.95 -0.96 4.29
CA TYR A 98 15.63 0.13 3.37
C TYR A 98 16.72 0.44 2.33
N LEU A 99 17.98 0.32 2.70
CA LEU A 99 19.13 0.65 1.85
C LEU A 99 19.67 -0.54 1.05
N SER A 100 18.99 -1.69 1.07
CA SER A 100 19.43 -2.86 0.32
C SER A 100 19.67 -2.56 -1.16
N ARG A 101 20.79 -3.05 -1.68
CA ARG A 101 21.19 -2.88 -3.08
C ARG A 101 20.30 -3.61 -4.08
N LEU A 102 19.47 -4.55 -3.61
CA LEU A 102 18.49 -5.26 -4.47
C LEU A 102 17.49 -4.31 -5.13
N ARG A 103 17.19 -3.17 -4.49
CA ARG A 103 16.16 -2.23 -4.93
C ARG A 103 16.31 -1.79 -6.38
N SER A 104 17.49 -1.36 -6.80
CA SER A 104 17.71 -0.79 -8.14
C SER A 104 17.53 -1.85 -9.22
N GLY A 105 18.15 -3.01 -9.06
CA GLY A 105 18.03 -4.11 -10.03
C GLY A 105 16.61 -4.63 -10.19
N LEU A 106 15.87 -4.76 -9.08
CA LEU A 106 14.47 -5.15 -9.08
C LEU A 106 13.59 -4.09 -9.74
N TYR A 107 13.79 -2.82 -9.44
CA TYR A 107 13.04 -1.73 -10.04
C TYR A 107 13.20 -1.72 -11.56
N ASP A 108 14.45 -1.75 -12.06
CA ASP A 108 14.72 -1.76 -13.48
C ASP A 108 14.15 -2.99 -14.19
N PHE A 109 14.19 -4.15 -13.51
CA PHE A 109 13.58 -5.36 -14.03
C PHE A 109 12.07 -5.19 -14.20
N PHE A 110 11.36 -4.73 -13.17
CA PHE A 110 9.89 -4.54 -13.21
C PHE A 110 9.49 -3.53 -14.28
N ILE A 111 10.20 -2.42 -14.41
CA ILE A 111 9.94 -1.41 -15.46
C ILE A 111 10.07 -2.04 -16.86
N ARG A 112 11.10 -2.85 -17.11
CA ARG A 112 11.25 -3.56 -18.38
C ARG A 112 10.14 -4.57 -18.67
N GLN A 113 9.48 -5.06 -17.64
CA GLN A 113 8.30 -5.94 -17.76
C GLN A 113 6.96 -5.15 -17.83
N GLY A 114 7.01 -3.82 -17.93
CA GLY A 114 5.82 -2.97 -18.01
C GLY A 114 5.09 -2.79 -16.67
N ILE A 115 5.74 -3.08 -15.54
CA ILE A 115 5.14 -2.97 -14.21
C ILE A 115 5.85 -1.91 -13.39
N LEU A 116 5.09 -0.94 -12.86
CA LEU A 116 5.60 0.05 -11.93
C LEU A 116 5.54 -0.49 -10.49
N LEU A 117 6.50 -1.33 -10.12
CA LEU A 117 6.74 -1.69 -8.73
C LEU A 117 7.97 -0.94 -8.20
N ARG A 118 7.87 -0.41 -6.99
CA ARG A 118 8.93 0.35 -6.31
C ARG A 118 9.38 -0.40 -5.07
N PRO A 119 10.33 -1.35 -5.17
CA PRO A 119 10.82 -2.07 -4.00
C PRO A 119 11.33 -1.12 -2.91
N LEU A 120 11.02 -1.44 -1.66
CA LEU A 120 11.50 -0.74 -0.49
C LEU A 120 12.66 -1.54 0.11
N GLY A 121 13.88 -1.23 -0.31
CA GLY A 121 15.04 -2.05 0.00
C GLY A 121 14.91 -3.47 -0.58
N ASN A 122 14.86 -4.48 0.29
CA ASN A 122 14.64 -5.88 -0.06
C ASN A 122 13.16 -6.32 -0.04
N VAL A 123 12.22 -5.39 0.12
CA VAL A 123 10.79 -5.69 0.14
C VAL A 123 10.14 -5.29 -1.18
N VAL A 124 9.59 -6.26 -1.89
CA VAL A 124 8.68 -6.03 -3.03
C VAL A 124 7.27 -5.95 -2.49
N TYR A 125 6.62 -4.82 -2.68
CA TYR A 125 5.25 -4.62 -2.20
C TYR A 125 4.32 -4.11 -3.30
N MET A 126 3.05 -4.40 -3.16
CA MET A 126 1.98 -4.02 -4.07
C MET A 126 0.91 -3.24 -3.32
N VAL A 127 0.43 -2.16 -3.92
CA VAL A 127 -0.74 -1.39 -3.50
C VAL A 127 -1.50 -1.03 -4.79
N PRO A 128 -2.21 -2.00 -5.37
CA PRO A 128 -2.89 -1.79 -6.65
C PRO A 128 -4.11 -0.87 -6.48
N PRO A 129 -4.52 -0.16 -7.54
CA PRO A 129 -5.81 0.51 -7.56
C PRO A 129 -6.94 -0.52 -7.52
N TYR A 130 -8.09 -0.17 -6.92
CA TYR A 130 -9.21 -1.11 -6.75
C TYR A 130 -9.90 -1.53 -8.06
N VAL A 131 -9.51 -0.92 -9.18
CA VAL A 131 -9.99 -1.27 -10.53
C VAL A 131 -9.10 -2.26 -11.26
N ILE A 132 -8.03 -2.73 -10.63
CA ILE A 132 -7.14 -3.75 -11.21
C ILE A 132 -7.91 -5.04 -11.46
N THR A 133 -7.63 -5.71 -12.58
CA THR A 133 -8.24 -7.02 -12.89
C THR A 133 -7.47 -8.16 -12.21
N GLU A 134 -8.12 -9.32 -12.10
CA GLU A 134 -7.47 -10.54 -11.58
C GLU A 134 -6.32 -10.98 -12.50
N GLU A 135 -6.48 -10.87 -13.83
CA GLU A 135 -5.43 -11.18 -14.79
C GLU A 135 -4.19 -10.29 -14.63
N GLU A 136 -4.39 -8.98 -14.40
CA GLU A 136 -3.30 -8.05 -14.15
C GLU A 136 -2.55 -8.38 -12.85
N LEU A 137 -3.29 -8.74 -11.79
CA LEU A 137 -2.69 -9.19 -10.53
C LEU A 137 -1.88 -10.47 -10.71
N HIS A 138 -2.43 -11.48 -11.38
CA HIS A 138 -1.72 -12.72 -11.69
C HIS A 138 -0.46 -12.45 -12.51
N TYR A 139 -0.55 -11.58 -13.52
CA TYR A 139 0.61 -11.17 -14.30
C TYR A 139 1.71 -10.54 -13.44
N ILE A 140 1.36 -9.65 -12.51
CA ILE A 140 2.33 -9.05 -11.58
C ILE A 140 3.06 -10.14 -10.77
N TYR A 141 2.32 -11.10 -10.22
CA TYR A 141 2.91 -12.22 -9.47
C TYR A 141 3.80 -13.10 -10.32
N ASP A 142 3.43 -13.38 -11.57
CA ASP A 142 4.26 -14.15 -12.50
C ASP A 142 5.58 -13.44 -12.79
N VAL A 143 5.55 -12.11 -12.94
CA VAL A 143 6.75 -11.30 -13.14
C VAL A 143 7.62 -11.27 -11.88
N ILE A 144 7.03 -11.21 -10.68
CA ILE A 144 7.78 -11.33 -9.43
C ILE A 144 8.47 -12.70 -9.36
N GLY A 145 7.79 -13.79 -9.73
CA GLY A 145 8.37 -15.12 -9.80
C GLY A 145 9.56 -15.20 -10.77
N LYS A 146 9.47 -14.56 -11.94
CA LYS A 146 10.60 -14.47 -12.89
C LYS A 146 11.79 -13.70 -12.32
N ALA A 147 11.54 -12.62 -11.57
CA ALA A 147 12.60 -11.87 -10.91
C ALA A 147 13.37 -12.73 -9.90
N LEU A 148 12.67 -13.55 -9.11
CA LEU A 148 13.29 -14.45 -8.14
C LEU A 148 14.14 -15.54 -8.80
N MET A 149 13.67 -16.10 -9.93
CA MET A 149 14.42 -17.10 -10.69
C MET A 149 15.68 -16.53 -11.35
N SER A 150 15.63 -15.28 -11.81
CA SER A 150 16.80 -14.63 -12.46
C SER A 150 17.87 -14.22 -11.44
N GLY A 151 17.48 -13.82 -10.23
CA GLY A 151 18.40 -13.47 -9.14
C GLY A 151 19.19 -14.67 -8.59
N SER A 152 18.68 -15.89 -8.73
CA SER A 152 19.38 -17.10 -8.29
C SER A 152 20.53 -17.56 -9.24
N ARG A 153 20.64 -16.98 -10.45
CA ARG A 153 21.70 -17.33 -11.42
C ARG A 153 22.97 -16.47 -11.31
N ASN A 154 22.97 -15.44 -10.49
CA ASN A 154 24.09 -14.49 -10.34
C ASN A 154 24.79 -14.57 -8.96
N ARG A 155 24.69 -15.71 -8.28
CA ARG A 155 25.48 -16.02 -7.07
C ARG A 155 26.54 -17.06 -7.40
#